data_40a0bc8dbc90152f6164eee8993cb5d9
#
_entry.id   40a0bc8dbc90152f6164eee8993cb5d9
#
_cell.length_a   1.000
_cell.length_b   1.000
_cell.length_c   1.000
_cell.angle_alpha   90.00
_cell.angle_beta   90.00
_cell.angle_gamma   90.00
#
_symmetry.space_group_name_H-M   'P 1'
#
loop_
_entity.id
_entity.type
_entity.pdbx_description
1 polymer ?
#
loop_
_entity_poly.entity_id
_entity_poly.type
_entity_poly.pdbx_seq_one_letter_code
_entity_poly.pdbx_strand_id
1 'polypeptide(L)'
;DEQSIDDDLSTYSSHLLNMKNMLAGASSSTLVLIDEFGSGTEPVIGGAIAEAILERLLTKGCYGVITTHYANIKYYASNTEGIANGAMMFDVQNIRPLFRLETGKPGSSFAVEIARKIGLPEDIIRAAGEKAGSDHINIEKQLREIARDKHYWEQKRDRIRLTDRKVEELEQTYAGQLSKIRAERQEILKKAKLEAQQLIADANRQI
;
A
#
# COMPACT_ATOMS: atom_id res chain seq x y z
N ASP A 1 -5.44 -25.74 14.96
CA ASP A 1 -6.59 -26.60 15.31
C ASP A 1 -6.28 -27.39 16.59
N GLU A 2 -6.51 -26.74 17.73
CA GLU A 2 -6.52 -27.45 19.00
C GLU A 2 -7.90 -28.09 19.20
N GLN A 3 -8.09 -29.23 18.62
CA GLN A 3 -9.12 -30.18 19.06
C GLN A 3 -8.58 -30.96 20.25
N SER A 4 -8.55 -30.38 21.43
CA SER A 4 -8.30 -31.14 22.64
C SER A 4 -9.62 -31.77 23.08
N ILE A 5 -9.62 -33.11 23.16
CA ILE A 5 -10.76 -33.95 23.53
C ILE A 5 -11.08 -33.84 25.05
N ASP A 6 -10.25 -33.17 25.83
CA ASP A 6 -10.32 -33.17 27.27
C ASP A 6 -10.91 -31.90 27.93
N ASP A 7 -11.22 -30.84 27.16
CA ASP A 7 -11.89 -29.65 27.69
C ASP A 7 -13.21 -29.43 26.94
N ASP A 8 -14.32 -29.40 27.67
CA ASP A 8 -15.70 -29.09 27.17
C ASP A 8 -15.86 -27.66 26.60
N LEU A 9 -14.78 -26.96 26.34
CA LEU A 9 -14.77 -25.64 25.73
C LEU A 9 -14.87 -25.74 24.21
N SER A 10 -15.85 -25.04 23.62
CA SER A 10 -15.93 -24.92 22.15
C SER A 10 -14.65 -24.27 21.62
N THR A 11 -14.31 -24.53 20.34
CA THR A 11 -13.16 -23.92 19.66
C THR A 11 -13.07 -22.41 19.86
N TYR A 12 -14.22 -21.73 19.82
CA TYR A 12 -14.28 -20.27 20.06
C TYR A 12 -13.91 -19.87 21.49
N SER A 13 -14.37 -20.63 22.49
CA SER A 13 -14.03 -20.36 23.90
C SER A 13 -12.55 -20.53 24.17
N SER A 14 -11.91 -21.53 23.56
CA SER A 14 -10.47 -21.75 23.63
C SER A 14 -9.70 -20.59 22.98
N HIS A 15 -10.13 -20.12 21.82
CA HIS A 15 -9.57 -18.93 21.16
C HIS A 15 -9.69 -17.69 22.05
N LEU A 16 -10.85 -17.43 22.66
CA LEU A 16 -11.05 -16.30 23.58
C LEU A 16 -10.17 -16.38 24.82
N LEU A 17 -9.99 -17.57 25.39
CA LEU A 17 -9.10 -17.78 26.52
C LEU A 17 -7.65 -17.47 26.18
N ASN A 18 -7.19 -17.94 25.02
CA ASN A 18 -5.86 -17.64 24.50
C ASN A 18 -5.66 -16.13 24.28
N MET A 19 -6.64 -15.44 23.68
CA MET A 19 -6.60 -13.99 23.50
C MET A 19 -6.58 -13.24 24.84
N LYS A 20 -7.36 -13.67 25.82
CA LYS A 20 -7.34 -13.12 27.19
C LYS A 20 -5.95 -13.22 27.80
N ASN A 21 -5.32 -14.41 27.74
CA ASN A 21 -3.99 -14.65 28.28
C ASN A 21 -2.93 -13.82 27.55
N MET A 22 -3.02 -13.76 26.22
CA MET A 22 -2.16 -12.94 25.36
C MET A 22 -2.29 -11.45 25.72
N LEU A 23 -3.52 -10.93 25.88
CA LEU A 23 -3.75 -9.56 26.32
C LEU A 23 -3.16 -9.27 27.70
N ALA A 24 -3.23 -10.20 28.64
CA ALA A 24 -2.66 -10.03 29.97
C ALA A 24 -1.12 -9.89 29.92
N GLY A 25 -0.44 -10.69 29.08
CA GLY A 25 1.01 -10.72 28.96
C GLY A 25 1.62 -9.77 27.92
N ALA A 26 0.82 -9.16 27.06
CA ALA A 26 1.31 -8.31 25.96
C ALA A 26 1.92 -7.00 26.46
N SER A 27 3.05 -6.63 25.89
CA SER A 27 3.82 -5.39 26.13
C SER A 27 4.49 -4.93 24.84
N SER A 28 5.15 -3.79 24.86
CA SER A 28 5.90 -3.25 23.72
C SER A 28 7.07 -4.14 23.23
N SER A 29 7.47 -5.13 23.99
CA SER A 29 8.49 -6.12 23.61
C SER A 29 7.91 -7.47 23.16
N THR A 30 6.58 -7.57 23.03
CA THR A 30 5.87 -8.79 22.64
C THR A 30 5.61 -8.84 21.16
N LEU A 31 5.86 -10.00 20.53
CA LEU A 31 5.39 -10.32 19.18
C LEU A 31 4.19 -11.25 19.29
N VAL A 32 3.07 -10.82 18.74
CA VAL A 32 1.79 -11.55 18.74
C VAL A 32 1.58 -12.17 17.33
N LEU A 33 1.32 -13.47 17.29
CA LEU A 33 0.99 -14.19 16.06
C LEU A 33 -0.39 -14.84 16.24
N ILE A 34 -1.37 -14.42 15.45
CA ILE A 34 -2.74 -14.94 15.54
C ILE A 34 -3.19 -15.35 14.14
N ASP A 35 -3.63 -16.59 14.03
CA ASP A 35 -4.24 -17.11 12.81
C ASP A 35 -5.76 -17.17 12.96
N GLU A 36 -6.49 -16.87 11.87
CA GLU A 36 -7.95 -16.84 11.81
C GLU A 36 -8.63 -16.02 12.92
N PHE A 37 -8.11 -14.83 13.15
CA PHE A 37 -8.54 -13.95 14.25
C PHE A 37 -10.04 -13.66 14.22
N GLY A 38 -10.72 -14.00 15.32
CA GLY A 38 -12.15 -13.82 15.53
C GLY A 38 -13.03 -14.95 15.02
N SER A 39 -12.46 -15.97 14.36
CA SER A 39 -13.23 -17.12 13.82
C SER A 39 -13.88 -17.99 14.91
N GLY A 40 -14.82 -18.86 14.49
CA GLY A 40 -15.45 -19.86 15.36
C GLY A 40 -16.74 -19.40 16.05
N THR A 41 -17.26 -18.21 15.74
CA THR A 41 -18.55 -17.72 16.25
C THR A 41 -19.34 -16.97 15.17
N GLU A 42 -20.45 -16.38 15.54
CA GLU A 42 -21.25 -15.51 14.68
C GLU A 42 -20.39 -14.33 14.18
N PRO A 43 -20.36 -14.08 12.86
CA PRO A 43 -19.38 -13.15 12.25
C PRO A 43 -19.43 -11.71 12.76
N VAL A 44 -20.61 -11.16 13.07
CA VAL A 44 -20.75 -9.77 13.52
C VAL A 44 -20.14 -9.60 14.92
N ILE A 45 -20.52 -10.49 15.85
CA ILE A 45 -20.02 -10.45 17.24
C ILE A 45 -18.54 -10.84 17.28
N GLY A 46 -18.14 -11.91 16.56
CA GLY A 46 -16.74 -12.32 16.47
C GLY A 46 -15.84 -11.22 15.93
N GLY A 47 -16.28 -10.55 14.87
CA GLY A 47 -15.56 -9.41 14.27
C GLY A 47 -15.45 -8.22 15.21
N ALA A 48 -16.53 -7.88 15.93
CA ALA A 48 -16.51 -6.76 16.88
C ALA A 48 -15.59 -7.03 18.09
N ILE A 49 -15.62 -8.24 18.65
CA ILE A 49 -14.72 -8.64 19.74
C ILE A 49 -13.26 -8.61 19.26
N ALA A 50 -12.98 -9.16 18.09
CA ALA A 50 -11.65 -9.15 17.51
C ALA A 50 -11.13 -7.72 17.28
N GLU A 51 -11.93 -6.80 16.76
CA GLU A 51 -11.57 -5.40 16.58
C GLU A 51 -11.22 -4.73 17.93
N ALA A 52 -12.04 -4.92 18.97
CA ALA A 52 -11.76 -4.38 20.29
C ALA A 52 -10.47 -4.95 20.93
N ILE A 53 -10.17 -6.23 20.70
CA ILE A 53 -8.91 -6.87 21.12
C ILE A 53 -7.73 -6.26 20.36
N LEU A 54 -7.85 -6.08 19.06
CA LEU A 54 -6.81 -5.49 18.20
C LEU A 54 -6.48 -4.06 18.64
N GLU A 55 -7.50 -3.25 18.91
CA GLU A 55 -7.34 -1.90 19.45
C GLU A 55 -6.56 -1.91 20.79
N ARG A 56 -6.87 -2.87 21.66
CA ARG A 56 -6.17 -3.03 22.94
C ARG A 56 -4.71 -3.46 22.74
N LEU A 57 -4.42 -4.35 21.81
CA LEU A 57 -3.05 -4.75 21.47
C LEU A 57 -2.25 -3.58 20.91
N LEU A 58 -2.87 -2.77 20.05
CA LEU A 58 -2.26 -1.55 19.51
C LEU A 58 -1.91 -0.55 20.62
N THR A 59 -2.82 -0.32 21.56
CA THR A 59 -2.59 0.57 22.72
C THR A 59 -1.42 0.10 23.58
N LYS A 60 -1.16 -1.21 23.65
CA LYS A 60 -0.01 -1.79 24.37
C LYS A 60 1.31 -1.67 23.60
N GLY A 61 1.26 -1.25 22.34
CA GLY A 61 2.44 -1.05 21.49
C GLY A 61 3.17 -2.35 21.12
N CYS A 62 2.50 -3.51 21.19
CA CYS A 62 3.11 -4.78 20.77
C CYS A 62 3.18 -4.89 19.25
N TYR A 63 4.12 -5.69 18.77
CA TYR A 63 4.20 -6.08 17.36
C TYR A 63 3.31 -7.29 17.09
N GLY A 64 2.77 -7.42 15.87
CA GLY A 64 1.93 -8.57 15.55
C GLY A 64 1.78 -8.84 14.08
N VAL A 65 1.49 -10.10 13.77
CA VAL A 65 0.99 -10.56 12.48
C VAL A 65 -0.31 -11.33 12.74
N ILE A 66 -1.38 -10.87 12.13
CA ILE A 66 -2.73 -11.37 12.37
C ILE A 66 -3.37 -11.70 11.03
N THR A 67 -3.83 -12.94 10.85
CA THR A 67 -4.64 -13.30 9.69
C THR A 67 -6.12 -13.23 10.05
N THR A 68 -6.96 -12.77 9.13
CA THR A 68 -8.40 -12.68 9.34
C THR A 68 -9.17 -12.62 8.02
N HIS A 69 -10.40 -13.11 8.05
CA HIS A 69 -11.38 -12.97 6.96
C HIS A 69 -12.33 -11.76 7.19
N TYR A 70 -12.35 -11.18 8.37
CA TYR A 70 -13.31 -10.13 8.72
C TYR A 70 -13.04 -8.79 8.05
N ALA A 71 -14.03 -8.30 7.31
CA ALA A 71 -13.94 -7.06 6.57
C ALA A 71 -13.82 -5.82 7.46
N ASN A 72 -14.48 -5.81 8.65
CA ASN A 72 -14.39 -4.73 9.61
C ASN A 72 -12.95 -4.53 10.14
N ILE A 73 -12.23 -5.62 10.40
CA ILE A 73 -10.82 -5.55 10.86
C ILE A 73 -9.92 -4.98 9.76
N LYS A 74 -10.12 -5.39 8.49
CA LYS A 74 -9.41 -4.84 7.33
C LYS A 74 -9.70 -3.35 7.15
N TYR A 75 -10.95 -2.95 7.33
CA TYR A 75 -11.37 -1.55 7.27
C TYR A 75 -10.76 -0.74 8.42
N TYR A 76 -10.80 -1.25 9.64
CA TYR A 76 -10.17 -0.63 10.81
C TYR A 76 -8.68 -0.40 10.56
N ALA A 77 -7.96 -1.41 10.08
CA ALA A 77 -6.53 -1.31 9.76
C ALA A 77 -6.21 -0.30 8.64
N SER A 78 -7.15 -0.05 7.72
CA SER A 78 -6.96 0.95 6.65
C SER A 78 -7.03 2.39 7.16
N ASN A 79 -7.69 2.61 8.30
CA ASN A 79 -7.98 3.93 8.87
C ASN A 79 -7.24 4.20 10.18
N THR A 80 -6.40 3.28 10.64
CA THR A 80 -5.73 3.38 11.94
C THR A 80 -4.22 3.39 11.74
N GLU A 81 -3.56 4.39 12.33
CA GLU A 81 -2.11 4.47 12.34
C GLU A 81 -1.49 3.36 13.21
N GLY A 82 -0.33 2.84 12.81
CA GLY A 82 0.36 1.76 13.51
C GLY A 82 -0.05 0.35 13.06
N ILE A 83 -1.06 0.22 12.19
CA ILE A 83 -1.48 -1.05 11.59
C ILE A 83 -1.40 -0.93 10.07
N ALA A 84 -0.95 -2.00 9.41
CA ALA A 84 -0.95 -2.09 7.96
C ALA A 84 -1.68 -3.35 7.50
N ASN A 85 -2.54 -3.20 6.49
CA ASN A 85 -3.11 -4.35 5.81
C ASN A 85 -2.04 -5.05 4.97
N GLY A 86 -2.13 -6.37 4.90
CA GLY A 86 -1.37 -7.22 3.98
C GLY A 86 -2.31 -8.17 3.25
N ALA A 87 -2.14 -8.30 1.94
CA ALA A 87 -2.93 -9.18 1.13
C ALA A 87 -2.06 -10.18 0.38
N MET A 88 -2.43 -11.46 0.45
CA MET A 88 -1.83 -12.45 -0.43
C MET A 88 -2.38 -12.27 -1.84
N MET A 89 -1.50 -12.12 -2.81
CA MET A 89 -1.90 -11.93 -4.21
C MET A 89 -2.50 -13.22 -4.77
N PHE A 90 -3.56 -13.06 -5.54
CA PHE A 90 -4.28 -14.14 -6.16
C PHE A 90 -4.50 -13.87 -7.65
N ASP A 91 -4.17 -14.84 -8.50
CA ASP A 91 -4.44 -14.79 -9.93
C ASP A 91 -5.89 -15.23 -10.18
N VAL A 92 -6.78 -14.25 -10.32
CA VAL A 92 -8.20 -14.50 -10.57
C VAL A 92 -8.43 -15.16 -11.94
N GLN A 93 -7.53 -14.90 -12.92
CA GLN A 93 -7.68 -15.49 -14.27
C GLN A 93 -7.39 -16.99 -14.28
N ASN A 94 -6.45 -17.46 -13.49
CA ASN A 94 -6.05 -18.86 -13.43
C ASN A 94 -6.49 -19.58 -12.14
N ILE A 95 -7.22 -18.89 -11.23
CA ILE A 95 -7.68 -19.39 -9.92
C ILE A 95 -6.53 -20.04 -9.14
N ARG A 96 -5.45 -19.30 -8.94
CA ARG A 96 -4.30 -19.80 -8.19
C ARG A 96 -3.68 -18.73 -7.28
N PRO A 97 -3.19 -19.11 -6.10
CA PRO A 97 -2.43 -18.21 -5.25
C PRO A 97 -1.07 -17.89 -5.92
N LEU A 98 -0.65 -16.65 -5.81
CA LEU A 98 0.66 -16.21 -6.30
C LEU A 98 1.75 -16.28 -5.24
N PHE A 99 1.41 -16.63 -3.99
CA PHE A 99 2.31 -16.70 -2.84
C PHE A 99 3.17 -15.44 -2.65
N ARG A 100 2.63 -14.29 -3.02
CA ARG A 100 3.22 -12.97 -2.80
C ARG A 100 2.37 -12.17 -1.85
N LEU A 101 2.99 -11.67 -0.79
CA LEU A 101 2.36 -10.72 0.14
C LEU A 101 2.53 -9.29 -0.41
N GLU A 102 1.43 -8.58 -0.54
CA GLU A 102 1.41 -7.15 -0.85
C GLU A 102 0.96 -6.39 0.41
N THR A 103 1.85 -5.56 0.95
CA THR A 103 1.58 -4.79 2.17
C THR A 103 0.93 -3.46 1.86
N GLY A 104 0.13 -2.97 2.81
CA GLY A 104 -0.51 -1.68 2.73
C GLY A 104 -1.82 -1.66 1.92
N LYS A 105 -2.29 -2.81 1.45
CA LYS A 105 -3.58 -2.96 0.75
C LYS A 105 -4.43 -4.01 1.44
N PRO A 106 -5.73 -3.74 1.65
CA PRO A 106 -6.65 -4.78 2.16
C PRO A 106 -6.88 -5.84 1.08
N GLY A 107 -6.91 -7.12 1.49
CA GLY A 107 -7.26 -8.23 0.61
C GLY A 107 -8.77 -8.32 0.37
N SER A 108 -9.17 -8.64 -0.87
CA SER A 108 -10.54 -9.03 -1.22
C SER A 108 -10.70 -10.54 -1.10
N SER A 109 -11.91 -11.02 -0.82
CA SER A 109 -12.19 -12.46 -0.75
C SER A 109 -12.23 -13.14 -2.13
N PHE A 110 -12.44 -12.39 -3.21
CA PHE A 110 -12.65 -12.89 -4.58
C PHE A 110 -13.72 -14.00 -4.70
N ALA A 111 -14.57 -14.15 -3.69
CA ALA A 111 -15.54 -15.24 -3.62
C ALA A 111 -16.52 -15.25 -4.80
N VAL A 112 -17.02 -14.09 -5.20
CA VAL A 112 -17.94 -13.93 -6.34
C VAL A 112 -17.23 -14.22 -7.67
N GLU A 113 -16.02 -13.72 -7.84
CA GLU A 113 -15.19 -13.95 -9.03
C GLU A 113 -14.84 -15.44 -9.20
N ILE A 114 -14.48 -16.08 -8.10
CA ILE A 114 -14.18 -17.52 -8.07
C ILE A 114 -15.46 -18.32 -8.37
N ALA A 115 -16.59 -18.00 -7.72
CA ALA A 115 -17.88 -18.67 -7.95
C ALA A 115 -18.30 -18.60 -9.43
N ARG A 116 -18.18 -17.42 -10.06
CA ARG A 116 -18.47 -17.25 -11.48
C ARG A 116 -17.57 -18.09 -12.37
N LYS A 117 -16.30 -18.15 -12.03
CA LYS A 117 -15.31 -18.85 -12.84
C LYS A 117 -15.40 -20.37 -12.76
N ILE A 118 -15.78 -20.93 -11.62
CA ILE A 118 -16.06 -22.36 -11.47
C ILE A 118 -17.40 -22.78 -12.08
N GLY A 119 -18.15 -21.80 -12.64
CA GLY A 119 -19.40 -22.07 -13.36
C GLY A 119 -20.66 -22.11 -12.49
N LEU A 120 -20.64 -21.46 -11.31
CA LEU A 120 -21.87 -21.31 -10.53
C LEU A 120 -22.88 -20.47 -11.35
N PRO A 121 -24.17 -20.88 -11.47
CA PRO A 121 -25.18 -20.14 -12.20
C PRO A 121 -25.29 -18.67 -11.73
N GLU A 122 -25.42 -17.74 -12.69
CA GLU A 122 -25.41 -16.29 -12.39
C GLU A 122 -26.63 -15.85 -11.56
N ASP A 123 -27.76 -16.57 -11.65
CA ASP A 123 -28.92 -16.32 -10.80
C ASP A 123 -28.65 -16.67 -9.33
N ILE A 124 -27.88 -17.71 -9.05
CA ILE A 124 -27.44 -18.06 -7.69
C ILE A 124 -26.45 -17.00 -7.17
N ILE A 125 -25.50 -16.58 -7.99
CA ILE A 125 -24.53 -15.55 -7.63
C ILE A 125 -25.23 -14.22 -7.29
N ARG A 126 -26.20 -13.83 -8.12
CA ARG A 126 -27.02 -12.63 -7.88
C ARG A 126 -27.84 -12.76 -6.59
N ALA A 127 -28.53 -13.87 -6.40
CA ALA A 127 -29.32 -14.14 -5.20
C ALA A 127 -28.44 -14.16 -3.92
N ALA A 128 -27.21 -14.69 -4.01
CA ALA A 128 -26.25 -14.66 -2.92
C ALA A 128 -25.83 -13.21 -2.57
N GLY A 129 -25.59 -12.38 -3.60
CA GLY A 129 -25.31 -10.96 -3.42
C GLY A 129 -26.46 -10.21 -2.73
N GLU A 130 -27.69 -10.45 -3.14
CA GLU A 130 -28.88 -9.85 -2.51
C GLU A 130 -29.04 -10.28 -1.04
N LYS A 131 -28.73 -11.54 -0.72
CA LYS A 131 -28.80 -12.09 0.64
C LYS A 131 -27.66 -11.66 1.55
N ALA A 132 -26.46 -11.43 1.00
CA ALA A 132 -25.31 -10.95 1.78
C ALA A 132 -25.54 -9.56 2.41
N GLY A 133 -26.54 -8.84 1.93
CA GLY A 133 -26.92 -7.51 2.43
C GLY A 133 -26.05 -6.39 1.88
N SER A 134 -26.62 -5.18 1.84
CA SER A 134 -25.96 -4.00 1.30
C SER A 134 -24.67 -3.62 2.05
N ASP A 135 -24.61 -3.86 3.35
CA ASP A 135 -23.53 -3.41 4.19
C ASP A 135 -22.23 -4.19 3.97
N HIS A 136 -22.29 -5.52 3.86
CA HIS A 136 -21.13 -6.35 3.53
C HIS A 136 -20.62 -6.08 2.10
N ILE A 137 -21.54 -5.92 1.15
CA ILE A 137 -21.18 -5.58 -0.24
C ILE A 137 -20.56 -4.18 -0.31
N ASN A 138 -21.05 -3.22 0.47
CA ASN A 138 -20.53 -1.87 0.52
C ASN A 138 -19.11 -1.83 1.12
N ILE A 139 -18.85 -2.55 2.22
CA ILE A 139 -17.52 -2.63 2.82
C ILE A 139 -16.50 -3.28 1.86
N GLU A 140 -16.85 -4.41 1.25
CA GLU A 140 -16.00 -5.07 0.24
C GLU A 140 -15.75 -4.17 -0.98
N LYS A 141 -16.76 -3.42 -1.42
CA LYS A 141 -16.62 -2.42 -2.49
C LYS A 141 -15.69 -1.29 -2.08
N GLN A 142 -15.85 -0.72 -0.89
CA GLN A 142 -14.97 0.31 -0.35
C GLN A 142 -13.53 -0.16 -0.22
N LEU A 143 -13.29 -1.38 0.27
CA LEU A 143 -11.94 -1.95 0.35
C LEU A 143 -11.28 -2.08 -1.04
N ARG A 144 -12.05 -2.48 -2.06
CA ARG A 144 -11.57 -2.54 -3.45
C ARG A 144 -11.27 -1.15 -4.03
N GLU A 145 -12.10 -0.15 -3.73
CA GLU A 145 -11.88 1.23 -4.15
C GLU A 145 -10.61 1.80 -3.49
N ILE A 146 -10.43 1.61 -2.19
CA ILE A 146 -9.23 2.01 -1.45
C ILE A 146 -7.97 1.36 -2.06
N ALA A 147 -8.01 0.06 -2.33
CA ALA A 147 -6.87 -0.65 -2.93
C ALA A 147 -6.53 -0.11 -4.33
N ARG A 148 -7.54 0.16 -5.17
CA ARG A 148 -7.38 0.73 -6.51
C ARG A 148 -6.81 2.14 -6.45
N ASP A 149 -7.35 3.00 -5.60
CA ASP A 149 -6.92 4.39 -5.46
C ASP A 149 -5.48 4.46 -4.94
N LYS A 150 -5.12 3.63 -3.98
CA LYS A 150 -3.75 3.52 -3.50
C LYS A 150 -2.78 3.15 -4.61
N HIS A 151 -3.11 2.13 -5.41
CA HIS A 151 -2.30 1.72 -6.55
C HIS A 151 -2.14 2.84 -7.59
N TYR A 152 -3.22 3.57 -7.89
CA TYR A 152 -3.19 4.73 -8.78
C TYR A 152 -2.24 5.82 -8.26
N TRP A 153 -2.33 6.15 -6.98
CA TRP A 153 -1.48 7.18 -6.38
C TRP A 153 -0.01 6.75 -6.28
N GLU A 154 0.27 5.46 -6.03
CA GLU A 154 1.63 4.91 -6.07
C GLU A 154 2.26 5.08 -7.45
N GLN A 155 1.56 4.69 -8.52
CA GLN A 155 2.02 4.87 -9.89
C GLN A 155 2.24 6.35 -10.25
N LYS A 156 1.33 7.23 -9.82
CA LYS A 156 1.48 8.68 -10.02
C LYS A 156 2.71 9.23 -9.32
N ARG A 157 2.95 8.85 -8.08
CA ARG A 157 4.11 9.27 -7.31
C ARG A 157 5.43 8.83 -7.95
N ASP A 158 5.50 7.59 -8.43
CA ASP A 158 6.70 7.09 -9.11
C ASP A 158 6.95 7.84 -10.42
N ARG A 159 5.88 8.15 -11.17
CA ARG A 159 5.98 8.95 -12.39
C ARG A 159 6.46 10.38 -12.11
N ILE A 160 5.96 11.01 -11.06
CA ILE A 160 6.41 12.34 -10.62
C ILE A 160 7.90 12.30 -10.28
N ARG A 161 8.35 11.33 -9.47
CA ARG A 161 9.78 11.19 -9.12
C ARG A 161 10.70 11.05 -10.34
N LEU A 162 10.26 10.29 -11.34
CA LEU A 162 11.02 10.15 -12.59
C LEU A 162 11.06 11.46 -13.38
N THR A 163 9.96 12.21 -13.39
CA THR A 163 9.88 13.51 -14.07
C THR A 163 10.77 14.53 -13.36
N ASP A 164 10.72 14.61 -12.05
CA ASP A 164 11.53 15.53 -11.25
C ASP A 164 13.04 15.30 -11.49
N ARG A 165 13.49 14.04 -11.50
CA ARG A 165 14.89 13.73 -11.84
C ARG A 165 15.27 14.22 -13.24
N LYS A 166 14.40 14.03 -14.24
CA LYS A 166 14.67 14.53 -15.60
C LYS A 166 14.72 16.04 -15.66
N VAL A 167 13.87 16.73 -14.90
CA VAL A 167 13.90 18.19 -14.80
C VAL A 167 15.21 18.66 -14.19
N GLU A 168 15.65 18.06 -13.07
CA GLU A 168 16.94 18.39 -12.44
C GLU A 168 18.13 18.15 -13.40
N GLU A 169 18.16 17.04 -14.13
CA GLU A 169 19.20 16.75 -15.13
C GLU A 169 19.20 17.79 -16.25
N LEU A 170 18.00 18.19 -16.72
CA LEU A 170 17.85 19.23 -17.75
C LEU A 170 18.34 20.58 -17.26
N GLU A 171 17.95 20.99 -16.07
CA GLU A 171 18.41 22.25 -15.44
C GLU A 171 19.92 22.31 -15.32
N GLN A 172 20.57 21.24 -14.86
CA GLN A 172 22.02 21.16 -14.77
C GLN A 172 22.67 21.27 -16.16
N THR A 173 22.10 20.59 -17.15
CA THR A 173 22.59 20.61 -18.54
C THR A 173 22.50 22.02 -19.12
N TYR A 174 21.35 22.68 -18.97
CA TYR A 174 21.16 24.05 -19.46
C TYR A 174 22.01 25.07 -18.71
N ALA A 175 22.18 24.93 -17.40
CA ALA A 175 23.08 25.79 -16.63
C ALA A 175 24.52 25.66 -17.13
N GLY A 176 24.98 24.43 -17.42
CA GLY A 176 26.30 24.19 -18.00
C GLY A 176 26.45 24.77 -19.41
N GLN A 177 25.46 24.64 -20.28
CA GLN A 177 25.47 25.23 -21.63
C GLN A 177 25.47 26.75 -21.58
N LEU A 178 24.65 27.36 -20.72
CA LEU A 178 24.64 28.80 -20.52
C LEU A 178 25.99 29.37 -20.04
N SER A 179 26.65 28.66 -19.15
CA SER A 179 27.97 29.02 -18.67
C SER A 179 29.00 29.00 -19.80
N LYS A 180 29.01 27.96 -20.64
CA LYS A 180 29.90 27.86 -21.82
C LYS A 180 29.64 28.98 -22.82
N ILE A 181 28.37 29.20 -23.18
CA ILE A 181 27.99 30.28 -24.13
C ILE A 181 28.44 31.64 -23.62
N ARG A 182 28.29 31.93 -22.31
CA ARG A 182 28.74 33.17 -21.71
C ARG A 182 30.27 33.34 -21.79
N ALA A 183 31.02 32.27 -21.51
CA ALA A 183 32.48 32.28 -21.60
C ALA A 183 32.95 32.48 -23.07
N GLU A 184 32.39 31.76 -24.02
CA GLU A 184 32.71 31.92 -25.45
C GLU A 184 32.37 33.33 -25.96
N ARG A 185 31.22 33.86 -25.57
CA ARG A 185 30.85 35.25 -25.92
C ARG A 185 31.84 36.26 -25.36
N GLN A 186 32.30 36.11 -24.12
CA GLN A 186 33.31 37.01 -23.56
C GLN A 186 34.63 36.89 -24.29
N GLU A 187 35.06 35.73 -24.68
CA GLU A 187 36.29 35.49 -25.43
C GLU A 187 36.23 36.13 -26.84
N ILE A 188 35.12 35.95 -27.53
CA ILE A 188 34.85 36.55 -28.85
C ILE A 188 34.92 38.09 -28.74
N LEU A 189 34.23 38.67 -27.77
CA LEU A 189 34.23 40.10 -27.54
C LEU A 189 35.61 40.63 -27.20
N LYS A 190 36.42 39.90 -26.44
CA LYS A 190 37.79 40.26 -26.10
C LYS A 190 38.71 40.23 -27.31
N LYS A 191 38.61 39.20 -28.16
CA LYS A 191 39.35 39.11 -29.43
C LYS A 191 38.97 40.23 -30.37
N ALA A 192 37.69 40.46 -30.62
CA ALA A 192 37.21 41.54 -31.49
C ALA A 192 37.69 42.93 -31.03
N LYS A 193 37.70 43.19 -29.70
CA LYS A 193 38.21 44.44 -29.15
C LYS A 193 39.72 44.61 -29.39
N LEU A 194 40.47 43.51 -29.25
CA LEU A 194 41.93 43.51 -29.49
C LEU A 194 42.25 43.74 -30.96
N GLU A 195 41.56 43.07 -31.86
CA GLU A 195 41.71 43.28 -33.32
C GLU A 195 41.35 44.72 -33.74
N ALA A 196 40.24 45.25 -33.20
CA ALA A 196 39.89 46.65 -33.47
C ALA A 196 40.95 47.64 -32.96
N GLN A 197 41.53 47.40 -31.81
CA GLN A 197 42.63 48.24 -31.28
C GLN A 197 43.89 48.13 -32.16
N GLN A 198 44.24 46.94 -32.68
CA GLN A 198 45.35 46.77 -33.57
C GLN A 198 45.12 47.47 -34.92
N LEU A 199 43.95 47.35 -35.51
CA LEU A 199 43.59 48.07 -36.73
C LEU A 199 43.69 49.57 -36.61
N ILE A 200 43.22 50.12 -35.49
CA ILE A 200 43.33 51.57 -35.20
C ILE A 200 44.79 51.98 -35.04
N ALA A 201 45.62 51.20 -34.32
CA ALA A 201 47.03 51.48 -34.13
C ALA A 201 47.81 51.40 -35.47
N ASP A 202 47.50 50.45 -36.33
CA ASP A 202 48.14 50.32 -37.65
C ASP A 202 47.72 51.45 -38.59
N ALA A 203 46.46 51.86 -38.62
CA ALA A 203 45.99 53.02 -39.35
C ALA A 203 46.66 54.32 -38.91
N ASN A 204 46.86 54.54 -37.62
CA ASN A 204 47.56 55.70 -37.08
C ASN A 204 49.08 55.70 -37.37
N ARG A 205 49.71 54.61 -37.75
CA ARG A 205 51.11 54.50 -38.17
C ARG A 205 51.33 54.81 -39.63
N GLN A 206 50.30 54.75 -40.45
CA GLN A 206 50.35 54.97 -41.89
C GLN A 206 50.03 56.44 -42.26
N ILE A 207 49.66 57.26 -41.33
CA ILE A 207 49.47 58.70 -41.43
C ILE A 207 50.73 59.38 -40.89
#